data_8f5a5db267f70403e025a4252b0892f5
#
_entry.id   8f5a5db267f70403e025a4252b0892f5
#
_cell.length_a   1.000
_cell.length_b   1.000
_cell.length_c   1.000
_cell.angle_alpha   90.00
_cell.angle_beta   90.00
_cell.angle_gamma   90.00
#
_symmetry.space_group_name_H-M   'P 1'
#
loop_
_entity.id
_entity.type
_entity.pdbx_description
1 polymer ?
#
loop_
_entity_poly.entity_id
_entity_poly.type
_entity_poly.pdbx_seq_one_letter_code
_entity_poly.pdbx_strand_id
1 'polypeptide(L)'
;EIDIPSLRFGASTEVNFGRGCKPIRTEQSGKDLIVIFDGQGNGITEDEFAPKLLGKKKNGEMLFGYTRLPWVKYIEPILSARKPEVITANGKSQIKVVVENFGQVASKQTSVRIVSNVDGKETVLGKAKLSPIQPYGKTTVEIRPSESLSNYSSDSLKVVFGDKD
;
A
#
# COMPACT_ATOMS: atom_id res chain seq x y z
N GLU A 1 10.71 15.44 17.12
CA GLU A 1 11.38 14.49 18.01
C GLU A 1 10.37 13.43 18.47
N ILE A 2 10.77 12.16 18.57
CA ILE A 2 9.92 11.03 18.96
C ILE A 2 9.83 10.95 20.47
N ASP A 3 8.62 10.70 21.00
CA ASP A 3 8.40 10.32 22.40
C ASP A 3 8.58 8.80 22.52
N ILE A 4 9.81 8.38 22.82
CA ILE A 4 10.21 6.96 22.85
C ILE A 4 9.33 6.11 23.81
N PRO A 5 9.02 6.55 25.04
CA PRO A 5 8.15 5.79 25.95
C PRO A 5 6.74 5.52 25.40
N SER A 6 6.27 6.35 24.48
CA SER A 6 4.94 6.18 23.87
C SER A 6 4.88 5.06 22.82
N LEU A 7 6.03 4.62 22.32
CA LEU A 7 6.08 3.62 21.24
C LEU A 7 5.56 2.26 21.71
N ARG A 8 4.79 1.62 20.83
CA ARG A 8 4.32 0.23 20.95
C ARG A 8 4.52 -0.47 19.62
N PHE A 9 4.96 -1.70 19.68
CA PHE A 9 5.21 -2.52 18.49
C PHE A 9 4.58 -3.90 18.65
N GLY A 10 3.98 -4.43 17.57
CA GLY A 10 3.36 -5.74 17.57
C GLY A 10 2.22 -5.88 16.57
N ALA A 11 1.39 -6.88 16.77
CA ALA A 11 0.18 -7.08 16.00
C ALA A 11 -0.76 -5.88 16.12
N SER A 12 -1.45 -5.53 15.03
CA SER A 12 -2.39 -4.39 15.02
C SER A 12 -3.49 -4.52 16.07
N THR A 13 -3.91 -5.74 16.35
CA THR A 13 -4.90 -6.06 17.40
C THR A 13 -4.42 -5.74 18.82
N GLU A 14 -3.11 -5.70 19.05
CA GLU A 14 -2.55 -5.29 20.33
C GLU A 14 -2.26 -3.79 20.34
N VAL A 15 -1.54 -3.31 19.34
CA VAL A 15 -1.02 -1.94 19.31
C VAL A 15 -2.14 -0.91 19.22
N ASN A 16 -3.23 -1.17 18.49
CA ASN A 16 -4.37 -0.27 18.38
C ASN A 16 -5.10 -0.03 19.71
N PHE A 17 -4.96 -0.94 20.67
CA PHE A 17 -5.53 -0.82 22.01
C PHE A 17 -4.51 -0.39 23.07
N GLY A 18 -3.36 0.16 22.65
CA GLY A 18 -2.31 0.63 23.56
C GLY A 18 -1.46 -0.47 24.19
N ARG A 19 -1.66 -1.71 23.76
CA ARG A 19 -0.84 -2.87 24.12
C ARG A 19 0.33 -3.02 23.13
N GLY A 20 1.00 -4.16 23.13
CA GLY A 20 2.21 -4.43 22.36
C GLY A 20 3.47 -4.24 23.16
N CYS A 21 4.59 -4.66 22.60
CA CYS A 21 5.88 -4.58 23.30
C CYS A 21 6.38 -3.13 23.42
N LYS A 22 7.15 -2.88 24.48
CA LYS A 22 7.69 -1.57 24.84
C LYS A 22 9.16 -1.45 24.42
N PRO A 23 9.62 -0.23 24.10
CA PRO A 23 11.04 0.01 23.87
C PRO A 23 11.84 -0.19 25.16
N ILE A 24 12.98 -0.88 25.05
CA ILE A 24 13.93 -1.08 26.15
C ILE A 24 15.19 -0.23 25.99
N ARG A 25 15.57 0.08 24.74
CA ARG A 25 16.70 0.97 24.46
C ARG A 25 16.61 1.51 23.04
N THR A 26 17.39 2.54 22.78
CA THR A 26 17.57 3.12 21.45
C THR A 26 19.05 3.22 21.11
N GLU A 27 19.36 3.13 19.83
CA GLU A 27 20.71 3.28 19.29
C GLU A 27 20.66 4.24 18.09
N GLN A 28 21.66 5.10 17.95
CA GLN A 28 21.77 5.99 16.81
C GLN A 28 22.59 5.30 15.70
N SER A 29 22.07 5.28 14.48
CA SER A 29 22.79 4.77 13.32
C SER A 29 22.75 5.82 12.19
N GLY A 30 23.78 6.63 12.11
CA GLY A 30 23.79 7.77 11.19
C GLY A 30 22.64 8.75 11.48
N LYS A 31 21.71 8.89 10.52
CA LYS A 31 20.48 9.69 10.68
C LYS A 31 19.31 8.91 11.22
N ASP A 32 19.44 7.59 11.33
CA ASP A 32 18.36 6.70 11.72
C ASP A 32 18.41 6.40 13.22
N LEU A 33 17.24 6.23 13.81
CA LEU A 33 17.07 5.81 15.18
C LEU A 33 16.64 4.34 15.19
N ILE A 34 17.46 3.48 15.77
CA ILE A 34 17.13 2.08 16.03
C ILE A 34 16.45 2.01 17.39
N VAL A 35 15.25 1.42 17.42
CA VAL A 35 14.50 1.20 18.66
C VAL A 35 14.42 -0.30 18.91
N ILE A 36 14.86 -0.74 20.06
CA ILE A 36 14.86 -2.14 20.48
C ILE A 36 13.73 -2.35 21.46
N PHE A 37 12.91 -3.35 21.21
CA PHE A 37 11.73 -3.67 22.01
C PHE A 37 11.94 -4.94 22.83
N ASP A 38 11.22 -5.08 23.93
CA ASP A 38 11.29 -6.24 24.84
C ASP A 38 10.71 -7.53 24.24
N GLY A 39 9.92 -7.40 23.16
CA GLY A 39 9.26 -8.52 22.50
C GLY A 39 8.06 -9.10 23.26
N GLN A 40 7.80 -8.68 24.47
CA GLN A 40 6.70 -9.21 25.27
C GLN A 40 5.36 -8.57 24.90
N GLY A 41 4.31 -9.40 24.80
CA GLY A 41 2.96 -8.91 24.52
C GLY A 41 2.80 -8.32 23.13
N ASN A 42 3.68 -8.68 22.16
CA ASN A 42 3.58 -8.17 20.80
C ASN A 42 2.38 -8.74 20.02
N GLY A 43 1.78 -9.88 20.44
CA GLY A 43 0.63 -10.53 19.81
C GLY A 43 0.89 -11.07 18.41
N ILE A 44 2.15 -11.08 17.94
CA ILE A 44 2.50 -11.56 16.60
C ILE A 44 2.38 -13.07 16.56
N THR A 45 1.59 -13.58 15.63
CA THR A 45 1.41 -15.00 15.33
C THR A 45 1.99 -15.34 13.96
N GLU A 46 1.95 -16.61 13.60
CA GLU A 46 2.40 -17.08 12.28
C GLU A 46 1.56 -16.48 11.12
N ASP A 47 0.33 -16.09 11.41
CA ASP A 47 -0.59 -15.48 10.44
C ASP A 47 -0.36 -13.95 10.29
N GLU A 48 0.36 -13.32 11.22
CA GLU A 48 0.70 -11.91 11.12
C GLU A 48 1.81 -11.67 10.11
N PHE A 49 1.55 -10.79 9.16
CA PHE A 49 2.55 -10.46 8.14
C PHE A 49 3.14 -9.07 8.26
N ALA A 50 2.44 -8.16 8.90
CA ALA A 50 2.83 -6.76 9.00
C ALA A 50 2.59 -6.22 10.41
N PRO A 51 3.56 -6.34 11.33
CA PRO A 51 3.46 -5.71 12.62
C PRO A 51 3.43 -4.20 12.48
N LYS A 52 2.79 -3.58 13.44
CA LYS A 52 2.57 -2.14 13.52
C LYS A 52 3.44 -1.52 14.60
N LEU A 53 4.00 -0.37 14.27
CA LEU A 53 4.56 0.57 15.22
C LEU A 53 3.55 1.71 15.40
N LEU A 54 3.23 2.04 16.64
CA LEU A 54 2.39 3.18 16.99
C LEU A 54 3.03 3.96 18.13
N GLY A 55 2.91 5.27 18.11
CA GLY A 55 3.40 6.15 19.15
C GLY A 55 3.11 7.61 18.86
N LYS A 56 3.86 8.49 19.49
CA LYS A 56 3.70 9.94 19.36
C LYS A 56 5.04 10.63 19.18
N LYS A 57 5.02 11.79 18.56
CA LYS A 57 6.07 12.77 18.67
C LYS A 57 5.89 13.58 19.97
N LYS A 58 6.92 14.27 20.42
CA LYS A 58 6.85 15.13 21.63
C LYS A 58 5.84 16.25 21.52
N ASN A 59 5.49 16.67 20.31
CA ASN A 59 4.43 17.64 20.05
C ASN A 59 3.00 17.05 20.06
N GLY A 60 2.85 15.75 20.40
CA GLY A 60 1.57 15.05 20.44
C GLY A 60 1.09 14.45 19.12
N GLU A 61 1.78 14.73 18.01
CA GLU A 61 1.45 14.17 16.71
C GLU A 61 1.63 12.65 16.70
N MET A 62 0.66 11.94 16.15
CA MET A 62 0.71 10.47 16.06
C MET A 62 1.77 10.02 15.06
N LEU A 63 2.52 9.01 15.47
CA LEU A 63 3.48 8.30 14.64
C LEU A 63 3.00 6.87 14.44
N PHE A 64 2.96 6.40 13.21
CA PHE A 64 2.68 5.01 12.92
C PHE A 64 3.53 4.51 11.75
N GLY A 65 3.76 3.21 11.72
CA GLY A 65 4.45 2.53 10.64
C GLY A 65 4.11 1.06 10.63
N TYR A 66 4.35 0.44 9.50
CA TYR A 66 4.23 -1.00 9.31
C TYR A 66 5.52 -1.53 8.73
N THR A 67 5.89 -2.74 9.12
CA THR A 67 6.95 -3.50 8.47
C THR A 67 6.48 -4.92 8.21
N ARG A 68 7.15 -5.63 7.33
CA ARG A 68 6.88 -7.06 7.10
C ARG A 68 7.78 -7.89 7.97
N LEU A 69 7.24 -9.02 8.41
CA LEU A 69 8.03 -10.00 9.14
C LEU A 69 8.89 -10.78 8.15
N PRO A 70 10.20 -10.87 8.38
CA PRO A 70 11.13 -11.47 7.41
C PRO A 70 10.96 -12.98 7.23
N TRP A 71 10.32 -13.66 8.19
CA TRP A 71 10.06 -15.11 8.13
C TRP A 71 8.76 -15.49 7.45
N VAL A 72 7.85 -14.53 7.18
CA VAL A 72 6.60 -14.81 6.49
C VAL A 72 6.87 -14.88 5.00
N LYS A 73 6.70 -16.07 4.43
CA LYS A 73 6.85 -16.28 2.99
C LYS A 73 5.54 -16.00 2.28
N TYR A 74 5.49 -14.90 1.58
CA TYR A 74 4.44 -14.62 0.61
C TYR A 74 4.86 -15.22 -0.72
N ILE A 75 4.23 -16.33 -1.08
CA ILE A 75 4.47 -17.02 -2.35
C ILE A 75 3.70 -16.39 -3.52
N GLU A 76 2.86 -15.39 -3.23
CA GLU A 76 2.06 -14.71 -4.23
C GLU A 76 2.44 -13.24 -4.36
N PRO A 77 2.38 -12.68 -5.57
CA PRO A 77 2.46 -11.23 -5.75
C PRO A 77 1.18 -10.58 -5.23
N ILE A 78 1.30 -9.43 -4.59
CA ILE A 78 0.15 -8.65 -4.11
C ILE A 78 0.16 -7.31 -4.84
N LEU A 79 -0.57 -7.24 -5.94
CA LEU A 79 -0.71 -6.01 -6.70
C LEU A 79 -1.78 -5.12 -6.08
N SER A 80 -1.43 -3.87 -5.89
CA SER A 80 -2.34 -2.81 -5.45
C SER A 80 -2.14 -1.59 -6.32
N ALA A 81 -3.21 -0.85 -6.56
CA ALA A 81 -3.19 0.37 -7.32
C ALA A 81 -3.62 1.55 -6.47
N ARG A 82 -2.96 2.68 -6.66
CA ARG A 82 -3.44 3.96 -6.13
C ARG A 82 -4.62 4.46 -6.95
N LYS A 83 -5.36 5.42 -6.39
CA LYS A 83 -6.43 6.11 -7.09
C LYS A 83 -5.93 6.62 -8.45
N PRO A 84 -6.66 6.36 -9.56
CA PRO A 84 -6.29 6.85 -10.87
C PRO A 84 -6.27 8.38 -10.94
N GLU A 85 -5.28 8.94 -11.59
CA GLU A 85 -5.18 10.36 -11.88
C GLU A 85 -5.56 10.60 -13.34
N VAL A 86 -6.56 11.45 -13.59
CA VAL A 86 -6.95 11.86 -14.93
C VAL A 86 -6.19 13.13 -15.30
N ILE A 87 -5.42 13.07 -16.37
CA ILE A 87 -4.66 14.20 -16.91
C ILE A 87 -5.23 14.53 -18.29
N THR A 88 -5.63 15.79 -18.46
CA THR A 88 -6.10 16.29 -19.76
C THR A 88 -5.12 17.32 -20.28
N ALA A 89 -4.55 17.06 -21.44
CA ALA A 89 -3.65 17.97 -22.14
C ALA A 89 -4.01 18.01 -23.62
N ASN A 90 -4.07 19.21 -24.19
CA ASN A 90 -4.39 19.42 -25.62
C ASN A 90 -5.65 18.70 -26.09
N GLY A 91 -6.70 18.69 -25.24
CA GLY A 91 -7.98 18.03 -25.54
C GLY A 91 -7.95 16.50 -25.51
N LYS A 92 -6.84 15.89 -25.10
CA LYS A 92 -6.70 14.45 -24.92
C LYS A 92 -6.60 14.09 -23.46
N SER A 93 -7.39 13.13 -23.03
CA SER A 93 -7.32 12.59 -21.66
C SER A 93 -6.39 11.39 -21.60
N GLN A 94 -5.67 11.28 -20.51
CA GLN A 94 -4.80 10.14 -20.15
C GLN A 94 -5.04 9.81 -18.70
N ILE A 95 -5.05 8.53 -18.36
CA ILE A 95 -5.18 8.06 -17.00
C ILE A 95 -3.84 7.52 -16.53
N LYS A 96 -3.31 8.07 -15.44
CA LYS A 96 -2.12 7.53 -14.77
C LYS A 96 -2.51 6.72 -13.56
N VAL A 97 -1.90 5.56 -13.41
CA VAL A 97 -2.10 4.66 -12.29
C VAL A 97 -0.76 4.21 -11.74
N VAL A 98 -0.52 4.45 -10.46
CA VAL A 98 0.63 3.87 -9.76
C VAL A 98 0.22 2.50 -9.26
N VAL A 99 0.96 1.48 -9.67
CA VAL A 99 0.78 0.08 -9.25
C VAL A 99 1.99 -0.34 -8.44
N GLU A 100 1.75 -0.94 -7.29
CA GLU A 100 2.77 -1.45 -6.37
C GLU A 100 2.57 -2.95 -6.15
N ASN A 101 3.68 -3.68 -6.04
CA ASN A 101 3.66 -5.09 -5.63
C ASN A 101 4.09 -5.18 -4.17
N PHE A 102 3.16 -5.46 -3.28
CA PHE A 102 3.42 -5.67 -1.85
C PHE A 102 3.79 -7.13 -1.52
N GLY A 103 3.77 -8.03 -2.51
CA GLY A 103 4.18 -9.42 -2.38
C GLY A 103 5.70 -9.60 -2.35
N GLN A 104 6.16 -10.74 -1.86
CA GLN A 104 7.58 -11.11 -1.79
C GLN A 104 8.09 -11.79 -3.05
N VAL A 105 7.26 -12.01 -4.04
CA VAL A 105 7.62 -12.54 -5.35
C VAL A 105 7.22 -11.57 -6.45
N ALA A 106 7.94 -11.62 -7.55
CA ALA A 106 7.61 -10.80 -8.72
C ALA A 106 6.23 -11.17 -9.26
N SER A 107 5.46 -10.15 -9.67
CA SER A 107 4.21 -10.40 -10.37
C SER A 107 4.47 -11.01 -11.75
N LYS A 108 3.50 -11.77 -12.25
CA LYS A 108 3.47 -12.13 -13.66
C LYS A 108 3.02 -10.91 -14.50
N GLN A 109 3.34 -10.95 -15.78
CA GLN A 109 2.75 -10.02 -16.72
C GLN A 109 1.23 -10.17 -16.68
N THR A 110 0.52 -9.05 -16.61
CA THR A 110 -0.95 -9.01 -16.58
C THR A 110 -1.45 -7.76 -17.31
N SER A 111 -2.73 -7.45 -17.18
CA SER A 111 -3.30 -6.19 -17.64
C SER A 111 -3.81 -5.35 -16.47
N VAL A 112 -3.85 -4.04 -16.69
CA VAL A 112 -4.54 -3.06 -15.85
C VAL A 112 -5.72 -2.52 -16.63
N ARG A 113 -6.91 -2.59 -16.05
CA ARG A 113 -8.13 -2.02 -16.62
C ARG A 113 -8.64 -0.92 -15.69
N ILE A 114 -9.08 0.16 -16.31
CA ILE A 114 -9.87 1.19 -15.62
C ILE A 114 -11.32 0.92 -15.92
N VAL A 115 -12.08 0.73 -14.87
CA VAL A 115 -13.52 0.48 -14.97
C VAL A 115 -14.29 1.54 -14.20
N SER A 116 -15.47 1.87 -14.68
CA SER A 116 -16.45 2.64 -13.94
C SER A 116 -17.71 1.83 -13.76
N ASN A 117 -18.35 1.96 -12.62
CA ASN A 117 -19.65 1.35 -12.35
C ASN A 117 -20.68 2.46 -12.19
N VAL A 118 -21.56 2.57 -13.17
CA VAL A 118 -22.68 3.52 -13.16
C VAL A 118 -23.97 2.70 -13.26
N ASP A 119 -24.88 2.90 -12.32
CA ASP A 119 -26.17 2.20 -12.23
C ASP A 119 -26.05 0.66 -12.29
N GLY A 120 -25.02 0.10 -11.64
CA GLY A 120 -24.77 -1.33 -11.61
C GLY A 120 -24.14 -1.91 -12.90
N LYS A 121 -23.90 -1.08 -13.91
CA LYS A 121 -23.24 -1.48 -15.15
C LYS A 121 -21.75 -1.12 -15.10
N GLU A 122 -20.91 -2.13 -15.18
CA GLU A 122 -19.46 -1.95 -15.30
C GLU A 122 -19.08 -1.66 -16.77
N THR A 123 -18.38 -0.54 -16.95
CA THR A 123 -17.85 -0.13 -18.26
C THR A 123 -16.32 -0.06 -18.17
N VAL A 124 -15.63 -0.70 -19.12
CA VAL A 124 -14.17 -0.63 -19.23
C VAL A 124 -13.81 0.62 -20.03
N LEU A 125 -13.17 1.59 -19.36
CA LEU A 125 -12.79 2.88 -19.94
C LEU A 125 -11.40 2.87 -20.56
N GLY A 126 -10.58 1.89 -20.24
CA GLY A 126 -9.26 1.74 -20.83
C GLY A 126 -8.51 0.56 -20.25
N LYS A 127 -7.52 0.09 -21.01
CA LYS A 127 -6.70 -1.07 -20.67
C LYS A 127 -5.25 -0.82 -21.08
N ALA A 128 -4.32 -1.30 -20.29
CA ALA A 128 -2.91 -1.35 -20.64
C ALA A 128 -2.26 -2.64 -20.11
N LYS A 129 -1.17 -3.01 -20.74
CA LYS A 129 -0.34 -4.13 -20.32
C LYS A 129 0.50 -3.71 -19.11
N LEU A 130 0.55 -4.55 -18.10
CA LEU A 130 1.40 -4.41 -16.92
C LEU A 130 2.54 -5.42 -17.01
N SER A 131 3.76 -4.94 -17.13
CA SER A 131 4.95 -5.77 -17.03
C SER A 131 5.12 -6.30 -15.61
N PRO A 132 5.88 -7.39 -15.41
CA PRO A 132 6.17 -7.91 -14.08
C PRO A 132 6.77 -6.83 -13.17
N ILE A 133 6.24 -6.72 -11.96
CA ILE A 133 6.75 -5.82 -10.91
C ILE A 133 7.49 -6.67 -9.89
N GLN A 134 8.74 -6.31 -9.62
CA GLN A 134 9.57 -6.98 -8.61
C GLN A 134 8.94 -6.84 -7.21
N PRO A 135 9.31 -7.71 -6.26
CA PRO A 135 8.88 -7.58 -4.87
C PRO A 135 9.13 -6.17 -4.36
N TYR A 136 8.11 -5.58 -3.72
CA TYR A 136 8.13 -4.20 -3.18
C TYR A 136 8.39 -3.10 -4.22
N GLY A 137 8.40 -3.46 -5.49
CA GLY A 137 8.54 -2.52 -6.60
C GLY A 137 7.24 -1.80 -6.89
N LYS A 138 7.38 -0.69 -7.60
CA LYS A 138 6.24 0.08 -8.13
C LYS A 138 6.51 0.52 -9.55
N THR A 139 5.43 0.74 -10.29
CA THR A 139 5.48 1.30 -11.65
C THR A 139 4.30 2.22 -11.89
N THR A 140 4.43 3.12 -12.84
CA THR A 140 3.32 3.95 -13.32
C THR A 140 2.87 3.43 -14.67
N VAL A 141 1.57 3.20 -14.80
CA VAL A 141 0.94 2.79 -16.05
C VAL A 141 0.14 3.96 -16.60
N GLU A 142 0.34 4.25 -17.87
CA GLU A 142 -0.41 5.26 -18.60
C GLU A 142 -1.44 4.58 -19.51
N ILE A 143 -2.70 4.93 -19.33
CA ILE A 143 -3.82 4.31 -20.02
C ILE A 143 -4.54 5.39 -20.84
N ARG A 144 -4.70 5.15 -22.12
CA ARG A 144 -5.55 5.99 -22.97
C ARG A 144 -6.99 5.52 -22.82
N PRO A 145 -7.91 6.41 -22.41
CA PRO A 145 -9.32 6.05 -22.35
C PRO A 145 -9.87 5.74 -23.73
N SER A 146 -10.79 4.77 -23.79
CA SER A 146 -11.50 4.39 -25.01
C SER A 146 -12.59 5.39 -25.42
N GLU A 147 -13.01 6.23 -24.46
CA GLU A 147 -14.02 7.27 -24.64
C GLU A 147 -13.70 8.51 -23.81
N SER A 148 -14.50 9.57 -23.98
CA SER A 148 -14.35 10.80 -23.21
C SER A 148 -14.65 10.55 -21.74
N LEU A 149 -13.80 11.06 -20.87
CA LEU A 149 -13.96 10.94 -19.41
C LEU A 149 -14.82 12.06 -18.79
N SER A 150 -15.37 12.96 -19.60
CA SER A 150 -16.18 14.10 -19.12
C SER A 150 -17.39 13.69 -18.29
N ASN A 151 -17.91 12.49 -18.52
CA ASN A 151 -19.10 11.95 -17.85
C ASN A 151 -18.76 11.10 -16.61
N TYR A 152 -17.47 10.98 -16.26
CA TYR A 152 -17.03 10.13 -15.17
C TYR A 152 -16.34 10.95 -14.09
N SER A 153 -16.77 10.80 -12.84
CA SER A 153 -16.05 11.32 -11.70
C SER A 153 -14.79 10.47 -11.46
N SER A 154 -13.69 11.09 -11.07
CA SER A 154 -12.48 10.36 -10.68
C SER A 154 -12.74 9.38 -9.52
N ASP A 155 -13.75 9.63 -8.69
CA ASP A 155 -14.16 8.75 -7.59
C ASP A 155 -14.93 7.52 -8.05
N SER A 156 -15.50 7.54 -9.27
CA SER A 156 -16.17 6.38 -9.87
C SER A 156 -15.20 5.41 -10.55
N LEU A 157 -13.94 5.82 -10.72
CA LEU A 157 -12.94 5.00 -11.42
C LEU A 157 -12.33 3.97 -10.48
N LYS A 158 -12.32 2.71 -10.92
CA LYS A 158 -11.68 1.60 -10.22
C LYS A 158 -10.59 0.97 -11.10
N VAL A 159 -9.57 0.47 -10.45
CA VAL A 159 -8.49 -0.29 -11.11
C VAL A 159 -8.74 -1.78 -10.89
N VAL A 160 -8.71 -2.53 -11.97
CA VAL A 160 -8.86 -3.98 -11.94
C VAL A 160 -7.68 -4.62 -12.66
N PHE A 161 -7.10 -5.65 -12.06
CA PHE A 161 -6.01 -6.43 -12.63
C PHE A 161 -6.55 -7.67 -13.34
N GLY A 162 -5.84 -8.06 -14.39
CA GLY A 162 -6.20 -9.23 -15.20
C GLY A 162 -7.24 -8.93 -16.29
N ASP A 163 -7.41 -9.91 -17.16
CA ASP A 163 -8.47 -9.90 -18.16
C ASP A 163 -9.77 -10.40 -17.52
N LYS A 164 -10.90 -9.84 -17.92
CA LYS A 164 -12.18 -10.53 -17.71
C LYS A 164 -12.15 -11.75 -18.64
N ASP A 165 -12.23 -12.93 -18.09
CA ASP A 165 -12.59 -14.12 -18.85
C ASP A 165 -14.01 -13.99 -19.39
#